data_07db55acf06b5380318f04dec601f599
#
_entry.id   07db55acf06b5380318f04dec601f599
#
_cell.length_a   1.000
_cell.length_b   1.000
_cell.length_c   1.000
_cell.angle_alpha   90.00
_cell.angle_beta   90.00
_cell.angle_gamma   90.00
#
_symmetry.space_group_name_H-M   'P 1'
#
loop_
_entity.id
_entity.type
_entity.pdbx_description
1 polymer ?
#
loop_
_entity_poly.entity_id
_entity_poly.type
_entity_poly.pdbx_seq_one_letter_code
_entity_poly.pdbx_strand_id
1 'polypeptide(L)'
;MENENTPAKLPTLADLTTDLQVAWKNDSLNFLLNQEPPEKWIKVHPFIKNHKYLPIDKVEHLLRKIFKEYKIEITGQGTSFNGVWVSVRVHFKSPISGEWSYHDGIGASQLQTKSGTSPADMMNINNGAISMAFPLAKTLAVKDSCDSFGSLFGANLNRRDVLPFKMDAKLESKSNAEKMAL
;
A
#
# COMPACT_ATOMS: atom_id res chain seq x y z
N MET A 1 -36.32 -19.09 -31.13
CA MET A 1 -35.21 -19.60 -30.27
C MET A 1 -34.37 -18.40 -29.91
N GLU A 2 -34.70 -17.74 -28.80
CA GLU A 2 -33.94 -16.61 -28.29
C GLU A 2 -32.75 -17.18 -27.51
N ASN A 3 -31.56 -17.00 -28.07
CA ASN A 3 -30.31 -17.20 -27.33
C ASN A 3 -30.16 -16.03 -26.37
N GLU A 4 -30.67 -16.15 -25.15
CA GLU A 4 -30.33 -15.26 -24.05
C GLU A 4 -28.86 -15.50 -23.70
N ASN A 5 -28.02 -14.65 -24.29
CA ASN A 5 -26.59 -14.55 -23.92
C ASN A 5 -26.50 -13.79 -22.58
N THR A 6 -26.97 -14.43 -21.51
CA THR A 6 -26.80 -13.91 -20.14
C THR A 6 -25.30 -13.87 -19.88
N PRO A 7 -24.70 -12.69 -19.65
CA PRO A 7 -23.27 -12.63 -19.38
C PRO A 7 -22.93 -13.53 -18.20
N ALA A 8 -21.95 -14.41 -18.38
CA ALA A 8 -21.49 -15.32 -17.35
C ALA A 8 -21.14 -14.51 -16.08
N LYS A 9 -21.86 -14.74 -15.00
CA LYS A 9 -21.60 -14.09 -13.71
C LYS A 9 -20.21 -14.51 -13.24
N LEU A 10 -19.35 -13.52 -12.96
CA LEU A 10 -18.02 -13.81 -12.40
C LEU A 10 -18.17 -14.60 -11.10
N PRO A 11 -17.32 -15.62 -10.88
CA PRO A 11 -17.34 -16.38 -9.63
C PRO A 11 -17.00 -15.46 -8.45
N THR A 12 -17.66 -15.68 -7.33
CA THR A 12 -17.38 -14.99 -6.08
C THR A 12 -16.29 -15.73 -5.30
N LEU A 13 -15.69 -15.09 -4.31
CA LEU A 13 -14.73 -15.74 -3.43
C LEU A 13 -15.32 -16.98 -2.75
N ALA A 14 -16.59 -16.93 -2.38
CA ALA A 14 -17.32 -18.08 -1.81
C ALA A 14 -17.47 -19.23 -2.81
N ASP A 15 -17.56 -18.96 -4.10
CA ASP A 15 -17.64 -19.99 -5.14
C ASP A 15 -16.27 -20.65 -5.43
N LEU A 16 -15.18 -19.94 -5.15
CA LEU A 16 -13.81 -20.36 -5.42
C LEU A 16 -13.15 -21.10 -4.24
N THR A 17 -13.76 -21.12 -3.08
CA THR A 17 -13.19 -21.77 -1.90
C THR A 17 -14.18 -22.75 -1.28
N THR A 18 -13.68 -23.89 -0.79
CA THR A 18 -14.46 -24.89 -0.07
C THR A 18 -14.64 -24.54 1.41
N ASP A 19 -13.73 -23.73 1.98
CA ASP A 19 -13.80 -23.24 3.36
C ASP A 19 -14.37 -21.82 3.40
N LEU A 20 -15.67 -21.73 3.69
CA LEU A 20 -16.38 -20.45 3.77
C LEU A 20 -15.92 -19.56 4.93
N GLN A 21 -15.33 -20.11 6.00
CA GLN A 21 -14.76 -19.27 7.07
C GLN A 21 -13.48 -18.61 6.62
N VAL A 22 -12.63 -19.35 5.91
CA VAL A 22 -11.41 -18.77 5.30
C VAL A 22 -11.79 -17.73 4.26
N ALA A 23 -12.78 -18.00 3.41
CA ALA A 23 -13.29 -17.05 2.44
C ALA A 23 -13.77 -15.76 3.11
N TRP A 24 -14.57 -15.87 4.15
CA TRP A 24 -15.07 -14.72 4.90
C TRP A 24 -13.95 -13.89 5.54
N LYS A 25 -12.95 -14.57 6.17
CA LYS A 25 -11.79 -13.87 6.76
C LYS A 25 -10.97 -13.14 5.71
N ASN A 26 -10.72 -13.77 4.54
CA ASN A 26 -9.98 -13.15 3.44
C ASN A 26 -10.73 -11.93 2.91
N ASP A 27 -12.02 -12.03 2.68
CA ASP A 27 -12.82 -10.92 2.15
C ASP A 27 -12.95 -9.78 3.17
N SER A 28 -13.09 -10.11 4.45
CA SER A 28 -13.08 -9.13 5.54
C SER A 28 -11.73 -8.40 5.66
N LEU A 29 -10.60 -9.10 5.49
CA LEU A 29 -9.28 -8.48 5.46
C LEU A 29 -9.14 -7.57 4.24
N ASN A 30 -9.53 -8.02 3.06
CA ASN A 30 -9.50 -7.22 1.85
C ASN A 30 -10.40 -5.99 1.95
N PHE A 31 -11.58 -6.13 2.54
CA PHE A 31 -12.47 -5.01 2.83
C PHE A 31 -11.80 -3.98 3.76
N LEU A 32 -11.15 -4.44 4.84
CA LEU A 32 -10.40 -3.57 5.74
C LEU A 32 -9.25 -2.85 5.02
N LEU A 33 -8.46 -3.55 4.24
CA LEU A 33 -7.30 -3.01 3.52
C LEU A 33 -7.70 -1.97 2.45
N ASN A 34 -8.92 -2.07 1.93
CA ASN A 34 -9.45 -1.16 0.93
C ASN A 34 -10.33 -0.02 1.51
N GLN A 35 -10.41 0.11 2.83
CA GLN A 35 -10.99 1.30 3.45
C GLN A 35 -10.07 2.51 3.25
N GLU A 36 -10.65 3.70 3.24
CA GLU A 36 -9.85 4.92 3.24
C GLU A 36 -9.13 5.10 4.59
N PRO A 37 -7.88 5.58 4.60
CA PRO A 37 -7.19 5.88 5.84
C PRO A 37 -7.91 7.03 6.57
N PRO A 38 -7.85 7.09 7.91
CA PRO A 38 -8.45 8.18 8.67
C PRO A 38 -7.97 9.53 8.16
N GLU A 39 -8.89 10.46 7.89
CA GLU A 39 -8.60 11.77 7.28
C GLU A 39 -7.51 12.54 8.05
N LYS A 40 -7.52 12.46 9.38
CA LYS A 40 -6.50 13.08 10.25
C LYS A 40 -5.07 12.54 10.05
N TRP A 41 -4.90 11.40 9.39
CA TRP A 41 -3.60 10.82 9.08
C TRP A 41 -3.06 11.29 7.73
N ILE A 42 -3.94 11.76 6.86
CA ILE A 42 -3.58 12.21 5.52
C ILE A 42 -2.90 13.58 5.62
N LYS A 43 -1.78 13.72 4.95
CA LYS A 43 -1.04 14.99 4.82
C LYS A 43 -1.00 15.44 3.37
N VAL A 44 -0.90 16.75 3.17
CA VAL A 44 -0.67 17.35 1.86
C VAL A 44 0.81 17.65 1.72
N HIS A 45 1.36 17.32 0.56
CA HIS A 45 2.78 17.56 0.28
C HIS A 45 3.07 19.06 0.19
N PRO A 46 4.12 19.58 0.88
CA PRO A 46 4.34 21.02 0.95
C PRO A 46 4.73 21.66 -0.37
N PHE A 47 5.35 20.90 -1.29
CA PHE A 47 5.87 21.41 -2.56
C PHE A 47 5.11 20.92 -3.79
N ILE A 48 4.30 19.88 -3.67
CA ILE A 48 3.50 19.33 -4.78
C ILE A 48 2.04 19.66 -4.51
N LYS A 49 1.48 20.57 -5.34
CA LYS A 49 0.11 21.04 -5.19
C LYS A 49 -0.88 19.88 -5.17
N ASN A 50 -1.72 19.86 -4.16
CA ASN A 50 -2.79 18.87 -3.96
C ASN A 50 -2.35 17.40 -3.86
N HIS A 51 -1.05 17.13 -3.73
CA HIS A 51 -0.57 15.75 -3.56
C HIS A 51 -0.73 15.31 -2.11
N LYS A 52 -1.60 14.35 -1.88
CA LYS A 52 -1.86 13.75 -0.57
C LYS A 52 -0.95 12.54 -0.34
N TYR A 53 -0.57 12.32 0.90
CA TYR A 53 0.22 11.14 1.26
C TYR A 53 -0.06 10.70 2.69
N LEU A 54 0.21 9.42 2.97
CA LEU A 54 0.21 8.87 4.30
C LEU A 54 1.65 8.92 4.86
N PRO A 55 1.88 9.53 6.04
CA PRO A 55 3.21 9.53 6.69
C PRO A 55 3.69 8.12 7.00
N ILE A 56 5.01 7.90 6.98
CA ILE A 56 5.61 6.58 7.17
C ILE A 56 5.28 5.98 8.54
N ASP A 57 5.18 6.78 9.59
CA ASP A 57 4.80 6.34 10.93
C ASP A 57 3.41 5.68 10.96
N LYS A 58 2.49 6.14 10.11
CA LYS A 58 1.15 5.56 9.97
C LYS A 58 1.19 4.25 9.18
N VAL A 59 1.98 4.19 8.12
CA VAL A 59 2.21 2.96 7.34
C VAL A 59 2.81 1.87 8.23
N GLU A 60 3.86 2.17 8.98
CA GLU A 60 4.47 1.21 9.90
C GLU A 60 3.53 0.83 11.06
N HIS A 61 2.70 1.77 11.54
CA HIS A 61 1.68 1.45 12.53
C HIS A 61 0.68 0.43 11.99
N LEU A 62 0.21 0.60 10.75
CA LEU A 62 -0.70 -0.35 10.10
C LEU A 62 -0.04 -1.72 9.90
N LEU A 63 1.22 -1.78 9.46
CA LEU A 63 1.96 -3.03 9.33
C LEU A 63 1.99 -3.80 10.65
N ARG A 64 2.37 -3.13 11.75
CA ARG A 64 2.41 -3.75 13.09
C ARG A 64 1.04 -4.19 13.56
N LYS A 65 0.00 -3.41 13.29
CA LYS A 65 -1.35 -3.70 13.78
C LYS A 65 -2.03 -4.82 13.03
N ILE A 66 -1.89 -4.86 11.69
CA ILE A 66 -2.61 -5.80 10.82
C ILE A 66 -1.83 -7.11 10.70
N PHE A 67 -0.55 -7.02 10.32
CA PHE A 67 0.25 -8.21 10.01
C PHE A 67 1.02 -8.74 11.23
N LYS A 68 1.23 -7.91 12.28
CA LYS A 68 1.99 -8.23 13.50
C LYS A 68 3.45 -8.60 13.21
N GLU A 69 3.69 -9.67 12.42
CA GLU A 69 5.01 -10.11 11.99
C GLU A 69 5.29 -9.59 10.58
N TYR A 70 6.31 -8.74 10.44
CA TYR A 70 6.78 -8.22 9.17
C TYR A 70 8.28 -7.94 9.22
N LYS A 71 8.94 -7.91 8.07
CA LYS A 71 10.35 -7.57 7.90
C LYS A 71 10.52 -6.68 6.69
N ILE A 72 11.35 -5.65 6.80
CA ILE A 72 11.75 -4.81 5.68
C ILE A 72 13.19 -5.16 5.32
N GLU A 73 13.38 -5.58 4.08
CA GLU A 73 14.66 -5.93 3.49
C GLU A 73 15.03 -4.92 2.41
N ILE A 74 16.25 -4.40 2.42
CA ILE A 74 16.78 -3.60 1.31
C ILE A 74 17.32 -4.58 0.27
N THR A 75 16.69 -4.59 -0.91
CA THR A 75 17.06 -5.48 -2.02
C THR A 75 18.04 -4.84 -2.98
N GLY A 76 18.13 -3.50 -2.99
CA GLY A 76 19.09 -2.77 -3.78
C GLY A 76 19.15 -1.31 -3.38
N GLN A 77 20.28 -0.67 -3.68
CA GLN A 77 20.46 0.77 -3.49
C GLN A 77 21.55 1.28 -4.42
N GLY A 78 21.47 2.54 -4.77
CA GLY A 78 22.48 3.16 -5.62
C GLY A 78 22.28 4.64 -5.81
N THR A 79 23.18 5.22 -6.59
CA THR A 79 23.12 6.62 -7.01
C THR A 79 22.90 6.70 -8.51
N SER A 80 22.20 7.73 -8.96
CA SER A 80 22.02 8.03 -10.38
C SER A 80 21.97 9.54 -10.55
N PHE A 81 22.92 10.09 -11.31
CA PHE A 81 23.10 11.55 -11.46
C PHE A 81 23.10 12.26 -10.09
N ASN A 82 22.14 13.14 -9.87
CA ASN A 82 21.96 13.91 -8.64
C ASN A 82 20.96 13.31 -7.67
N GLY A 83 20.72 12.01 -7.74
CA GLY A 83 19.76 11.31 -6.89
C GLY A 83 20.27 9.99 -6.36
N VAL A 84 19.53 9.46 -5.42
CA VAL A 84 19.71 8.12 -4.88
C VAL A 84 18.42 7.32 -5.06
N TRP A 85 18.55 6.01 -5.17
CA TRP A 85 17.41 5.10 -5.21
C TRP A 85 17.63 3.95 -4.22
N VAL A 86 16.52 3.44 -3.71
CA VAL A 86 16.48 2.26 -2.83
C VAL A 86 15.33 1.38 -3.30
N SER A 87 15.57 0.09 -3.40
CA SER A 87 14.52 -0.91 -3.53
C SER A 87 14.42 -1.70 -2.24
N VAL A 88 13.19 -2.02 -1.84
CA VAL A 88 12.90 -2.78 -0.65
C VAL A 88 11.95 -3.92 -0.95
N ARG A 89 11.99 -4.94 -0.11
CA ARG A 89 11.00 -6.00 -0.01
C ARG A 89 10.40 -5.97 1.38
N VAL A 90 9.09 -5.77 1.45
CA VAL A 90 8.33 -5.86 2.69
C VAL A 90 7.74 -7.25 2.78
N HIS A 91 8.34 -8.09 3.62
CA HIS A 91 7.79 -9.40 3.97
C HIS A 91 6.75 -9.23 5.06
N PHE A 92 5.67 -9.97 4.96
CA PHE A 92 4.61 -9.98 5.95
C PHE A 92 4.01 -11.37 6.09
N LYS A 93 3.55 -11.69 7.29
CA LYS A 93 2.85 -12.93 7.56
C LYS A 93 1.36 -12.71 7.46
N SER A 94 0.70 -13.47 6.60
CA SER A 94 -0.76 -13.39 6.47
C SER A 94 -1.43 -13.66 7.82
N PRO A 95 -2.30 -12.76 8.32
CA PRO A 95 -3.02 -12.99 9.58
C PRO A 95 -4.06 -14.10 9.48
N ILE A 96 -4.32 -14.61 8.28
CA ILE A 96 -5.34 -15.63 8.01
C ILE A 96 -4.69 -16.99 7.79
N SER A 97 -3.79 -17.11 6.79
CA SER A 97 -3.13 -18.38 6.48
C SER A 97 -1.89 -18.66 7.34
N GLY A 98 -1.30 -17.62 7.94
CA GLY A 98 -0.02 -17.73 8.65
C GLY A 98 1.19 -17.87 7.72
N GLU A 99 1.00 -17.82 6.42
CA GLU A 99 2.07 -17.93 5.43
C GLU A 99 2.79 -16.59 5.23
N TRP A 100 4.07 -16.65 4.91
CA TRP A 100 4.85 -15.50 4.53
C TRP A 100 4.62 -15.12 3.06
N SER A 101 4.44 -13.84 2.82
CA SER A 101 4.37 -13.24 1.50
C SER A 101 5.18 -11.94 1.48
N TYR A 102 5.30 -11.30 0.32
CA TYR A 102 6.04 -10.04 0.21
C TYR A 102 5.49 -9.16 -0.90
N HIS A 103 5.76 -7.87 -0.77
CA HIS A 103 5.64 -6.88 -1.85
C HIS A 103 6.98 -6.17 -2.02
N ASP A 104 7.34 -5.90 -3.27
CA ASP A 104 8.50 -5.09 -3.61
C ASP A 104 8.11 -3.63 -3.80
N GLY A 105 9.03 -2.72 -3.52
CA GLY A 105 8.83 -1.30 -3.74
C GLY A 105 10.14 -0.60 -4.05
N ILE A 106 10.04 0.50 -4.77
CA ILE A 106 11.16 1.36 -5.14
C ILE A 106 10.91 2.79 -4.73
N GLY A 107 11.96 3.47 -4.28
CA GLY A 107 11.92 4.87 -3.94
C GLY A 107 13.18 5.59 -4.38
N ALA A 108 13.02 6.82 -4.79
CA ALA A 108 14.15 7.67 -5.17
C ALA A 108 14.04 9.04 -4.52
N SER A 109 15.18 9.65 -4.27
CA SER A 109 15.26 11.00 -3.72
C SER A 109 16.40 11.76 -4.38
N GLN A 110 16.12 12.99 -4.75
CA GLN A 110 17.13 13.89 -5.30
C GLN A 110 18.05 14.41 -4.19
N LEU A 111 19.34 14.54 -4.49
CA LEU A 111 20.28 15.21 -3.61
C LEU A 111 19.98 16.72 -3.58
N GLN A 112 19.89 17.28 -2.40
CA GLN A 112 19.63 18.70 -2.23
C GLN A 112 20.81 19.53 -2.72
N THR A 113 20.51 20.54 -3.52
CA THR A 113 21.48 21.53 -4.01
C THR A 113 21.27 22.87 -3.33
N LYS A 114 22.24 23.78 -3.46
CA LYS A 114 22.13 25.15 -2.97
C LYS A 114 20.95 25.86 -3.64
N SER A 115 20.25 26.69 -2.89
CA SER A 115 19.10 27.44 -3.39
C SER A 115 19.47 28.29 -4.63
N GLY A 116 18.60 28.22 -5.66
CA GLY A 116 18.81 28.98 -6.91
C GLY A 116 19.79 28.34 -7.89
N THR A 117 20.38 27.18 -7.60
CA THR A 117 21.28 26.47 -8.51
C THR A 117 20.57 25.37 -9.26
N SER A 118 21.11 24.94 -10.41
CA SER A 118 20.57 23.82 -11.17
C SER A 118 20.77 22.51 -10.43
N PRO A 119 19.74 21.65 -10.35
CA PRO A 119 19.88 20.30 -9.82
C PRO A 119 20.87 19.41 -10.60
N ALA A 120 21.18 19.77 -11.83
CA ALA A 120 22.16 19.06 -12.67
C ALA A 120 23.61 19.42 -12.32
N ASP A 121 23.83 20.48 -11.54
CA ASP A 121 25.15 20.92 -11.16
C ASP A 121 25.62 20.25 -9.86
N MET A 122 26.38 19.18 -10.01
CA MET A 122 26.91 18.40 -8.89
C MET A 122 27.83 19.16 -7.95
N MET A 123 28.46 20.28 -8.41
CA MET A 123 29.31 21.13 -7.57
C MET A 123 28.51 21.89 -6.51
N ASN A 124 27.20 22.01 -6.70
CA ASN A 124 26.30 22.72 -5.80
C ASN A 124 25.51 21.81 -4.86
N ILE A 125 25.84 20.53 -4.80
CA ILE A 125 25.22 19.59 -3.83
C ILE A 125 25.60 20.03 -2.41
N ASN A 126 24.59 20.10 -1.54
CA ASN A 126 24.80 20.45 -0.14
C ASN A 126 25.60 19.37 0.60
N ASN A 127 26.48 19.79 1.49
CA ASN A 127 27.17 18.87 2.38
C ASN A 127 26.15 18.04 3.20
N GLY A 128 26.35 16.73 3.24
CA GLY A 128 25.43 15.83 3.94
C GLY A 128 24.13 15.51 3.22
N ALA A 129 23.89 16.03 2.01
CA ALA A 129 22.68 15.76 1.23
C ALA A 129 22.43 14.25 1.05
N ILE A 130 23.50 13.46 0.85
CA ILE A 130 23.41 12.00 0.69
C ILE A 130 22.88 11.31 1.95
N SER A 131 23.27 11.79 3.14
CA SER A 131 22.83 11.23 4.43
C SER A 131 21.31 11.42 4.67
N MET A 132 20.72 12.44 4.04
CA MET A 132 19.28 12.69 4.08
C MET A 132 18.52 11.96 2.96
N ALA A 133 19.15 11.85 1.79
CA ALA A 133 18.51 11.32 0.60
C ALA A 133 18.25 9.79 0.71
N PHE A 134 19.19 9.00 1.22
CA PHE A 134 18.98 7.55 1.38
C PHE A 134 17.85 7.18 2.35
N PRO A 135 17.75 7.76 3.57
CA PRO A 135 16.61 7.52 4.44
C PRO A 135 15.27 7.92 3.81
N LEU A 136 15.24 9.02 3.05
CA LEU A 136 14.04 9.44 2.33
C LEU A 136 13.68 8.47 1.21
N ALA A 137 14.64 8.07 0.38
CA ALA A 137 14.44 7.09 -0.69
C ALA A 137 13.93 5.74 -0.12
N LYS A 138 14.53 5.25 0.99
CA LYS A 138 14.03 4.06 1.70
C LYS A 138 12.59 4.24 2.16
N THR A 139 12.26 5.38 2.76
CA THR A 139 10.89 5.68 3.22
C THR A 139 9.89 5.63 2.06
N LEU A 140 10.25 6.20 0.91
CA LEU A 140 9.41 6.17 -0.29
C LEU A 140 9.26 4.75 -0.82
N ALA A 141 10.34 3.95 -0.85
CA ALA A 141 10.30 2.56 -1.27
C ALA A 141 9.39 1.70 -0.39
N VAL A 142 9.45 1.88 0.94
CA VAL A 142 8.54 1.17 1.86
C VAL A 142 7.09 1.56 1.63
N LYS A 143 6.81 2.83 1.39
CA LYS A 143 5.44 3.29 1.09
C LYS A 143 4.94 2.71 -0.23
N ASP A 144 5.76 2.73 -1.27
CA ASP A 144 5.45 2.17 -2.58
C ASP A 144 5.14 0.66 -2.49
N SER A 145 5.96 -0.10 -1.75
CA SER A 145 5.67 -1.51 -1.44
C SER A 145 4.33 -1.69 -0.72
N CYS A 146 4.05 -0.84 0.27
CA CYS A 146 2.85 -0.93 1.10
C CYS A 146 1.58 -0.48 0.36
N ASP A 147 1.68 0.35 -0.68
CA ASP A 147 0.53 0.72 -1.52
C ASP A 147 -0.14 -0.52 -2.15
N SER A 148 0.62 -1.61 -2.34
CA SER A 148 0.10 -2.89 -2.82
C SER A 148 -0.91 -3.55 -1.88
N PHE A 149 -0.98 -3.16 -0.60
CA PHE A 149 -2.01 -3.64 0.32
C PHE A 149 -3.39 -3.01 0.09
N GLY A 150 -3.46 -1.83 -0.50
CA GLY A 150 -4.73 -1.17 -0.82
C GLY A 150 -4.87 0.24 -0.24
N SER A 151 -6.11 0.75 -0.30
CA SER A 151 -6.43 2.15 0.01
C SER A 151 -6.03 2.57 1.42
N LEU A 152 -6.13 1.68 2.40
CA LEU A 152 -5.80 1.97 3.80
C LEU A 152 -4.33 2.39 3.97
N PHE A 153 -3.45 1.88 3.12
CA PHE A 153 -2.02 2.21 3.09
C PHE A 153 -1.68 3.43 2.22
N GLY A 154 -2.68 4.00 1.52
CA GLY A 154 -2.53 5.23 0.77
C GLY A 154 -2.59 5.09 -0.76
N ALA A 155 -2.77 3.88 -1.29
CA ALA A 155 -2.72 3.59 -2.73
C ALA A 155 -3.63 4.49 -3.59
N ASN A 156 -4.77 4.92 -3.06
CA ASN A 156 -5.79 5.65 -3.81
C ASN A 156 -5.86 7.15 -3.53
N LEU A 157 -5.00 7.70 -2.65
CA LEU A 157 -5.10 9.09 -2.18
C LEU A 157 -5.06 10.16 -3.28
N ASN A 158 -4.42 9.86 -4.43
CA ASN A 158 -4.27 10.78 -5.54
C ASN A 158 -4.94 10.29 -6.83
N ARG A 159 -5.71 9.19 -6.76
CA ARG A 159 -6.47 8.68 -7.91
C ARG A 159 -7.81 9.40 -8.02
N ARG A 160 -8.27 9.67 -9.24
CA ARG A 160 -9.54 10.34 -9.49
C ARG A 160 -10.72 9.36 -9.44
N ASP A 161 -10.52 8.19 -10.02
CA ASP A 161 -11.54 7.15 -10.14
C ASP A 161 -11.11 5.93 -9.34
N VAL A 162 -11.79 5.68 -8.24
CA VAL A 162 -11.54 4.55 -7.35
C VAL A 162 -12.79 3.68 -7.33
N LEU A 163 -12.62 2.41 -7.69
CA LEU A 163 -13.69 1.43 -7.51
C LEU A 163 -13.76 1.04 -6.03
N PRO A 164 -14.93 1.23 -5.38
CA PRO A 164 -15.08 0.83 -3.98
C PRO A 164 -15.03 -0.70 -3.86
N PHE A 165 -14.21 -1.19 -2.95
CA PHE A 165 -14.21 -2.61 -2.59
C PHE A 165 -15.51 -2.94 -1.84
N LYS A 166 -16.21 -3.97 -2.27
CA LYS A 166 -17.42 -4.49 -1.62
C LYS A 166 -17.18 -5.93 -1.21
N MET A 167 -17.64 -6.28 -0.03
CA MET A 167 -17.64 -7.69 0.41
C MET A 167 -18.55 -8.53 -0.48
N ASP A 168 -18.22 -9.81 -0.58
CA ASP A 168 -19.07 -10.78 -1.26
C ASP A 168 -20.43 -10.88 -0.55
N ALA A 169 -21.53 -10.62 -1.26
CA ALA A 169 -22.86 -10.60 -0.72
C ALA A 169 -23.27 -11.94 -0.04
N LYS A 170 -22.72 -13.07 -0.53
CA LYS A 170 -22.94 -14.37 0.10
C LYS A 170 -22.24 -14.53 1.45
N LEU A 171 -21.15 -13.80 1.66
CA LEU A 171 -20.40 -13.79 2.92
C LEU A 171 -20.99 -12.79 3.92
N GLU A 172 -21.50 -11.65 3.45
CA GLU A 172 -22.20 -10.66 4.28
C GLU A 172 -23.45 -11.24 4.96
N SER A 173 -24.24 -12.05 4.25
CA SER A 173 -25.46 -12.64 4.79
C SER A 173 -25.20 -13.58 5.97
N LYS A 174 -24.06 -14.29 5.97
CA LYS A 174 -23.64 -15.14 7.11
C LYS A 174 -23.20 -14.33 8.32
N SER A 175 -22.47 -13.22 8.13
CA SER A 175 -22.06 -12.34 9.22
C SER A 175 -23.26 -11.78 9.99
N ASN A 176 -24.35 -11.47 9.31
CA ASN A 176 -25.57 -10.97 9.93
C ASN A 176 -26.32 -12.07 10.69
N ALA A 177 -26.32 -13.30 10.18
CA ALA A 177 -26.94 -14.45 10.87
C ALA A 177 -26.19 -14.83 12.16
N GLU A 178 -24.85 -14.77 12.17
CA GLU A 178 -24.05 -15.02 13.37
C GLU A 178 -24.20 -13.93 14.43
N LYS A 179 -24.39 -12.66 14.03
CA LYS A 179 -24.64 -11.55 14.96
C LYS A 179 -26.04 -11.60 15.60
N MET A 180 -27.00 -12.24 14.94
CA MET A 180 -28.37 -12.43 15.50
C MET A 180 -28.46 -13.68 16.37
N ALA A 181 -27.44 -14.53 16.39
CA ALA A 181 -27.38 -15.76 17.21
C ALA A 181 -26.58 -15.60 18.51
N LEU A 182 -26.03 -14.40 18.77
CA LEU A 182 -25.36 -13.99 20.01
C LEU A 182 -26.23 -12.99 20.79
#